data_3c1d2f30f349bbad69a8cf05f4e831f7
#
_entry.id   3c1d2f30f349bbad69a8cf05f4e831f7
#
_cell.length_a   1.000
_cell.length_b   1.000
_cell.length_c   1.000
_cell.angle_alpha   90.00
_cell.angle_beta   90.00
_cell.angle_gamma   90.00
#
_symmetry.space_group_name_H-M   'P 1'
#
loop_
_entity.id
_entity.type
_entity.pdbx_description
1 polymer ?
#
loop_
_entity_poly.entity_id
_entity_poly.type
_entity_poly.pdbx_seq_one_letter_code
_entity_poly.pdbx_strand_id
1 'polypeptide(L)' 'MALRSVKSRFGARLRQLRDERGYSQEALAERAGLHRNYVGGVERGERNVALENIVKLAKALSVKPGDLFVDFS' A
#
# COMPACT_ATOMS: atom_id res chain seq x y z
N MET A 1 -3.49 18.47 17.48
CA MET A 1 -2.82 17.31 16.91
C MET A 1 -3.08 17.24 15.42
N ALA A 2 -2.04 17.09 14.63
CA ALA A 2 -2.21 16.99 13.20
C ALA A 2 -2.78 15.62 12.82
N LEU A 3 -3.79 15.60 11.95
CA LEU A 3 -4.32 14.36 11.42
C LEU A 3 -3.39 13.86 10.31
N ARG A 4 -3.16 12.57 10.29
CA ARG A 4 -2.41 11.97 9.19
C ARG A 4 -3.24 12.08 7.91
N SER A 5 -2.57 12.37 6.81
CA SER A 5 -3.24 12.42 5.51
C SER A 5 -3.77 11.05 5.12
N VAL A 6 -4.74 11.03 4.21
CA VAL A 6 -5.28 9.79 3.66
C VAL A 6 -4.14 8.97 3.03
N LYS A 7 -3.24 9.66 2.30
CA LYS A 7 -2.11 8.98 1.66
C LYS A 7 -1.20 8.31 2.68
N SER A 8 -0.91 8.98 3.79
CA SER A 8 -0.07 8.41 4.84
C SER A 8 -0.72 7.23 5.53
N ARG A 9 -2.03 7.32 5.78
CA ARG A 9 -2.78 6.20 6.38
C ARG A 9 -2.79 4.99 5.47
N PHE A 10 -3.06 5.21 4.20
CA PHE A 10 -3.05 4.12 3.22
C PHE A 10 -1.66 3.49 3.15
N GLY A 11 -0.62 4.32 3.07
CA GLY A 11 0.76 3.84 3.01
C GLY A 11 1.16 3.03 4.23
N ALA A 12 0.77 3.47 5.42
CA ALA A 12 1.07 2.75 6.66
C ALA A 12 0.38 1.38 6.67
N ARG A 13 -0.88 1.32 6.21
CA ARG A 13 -1.61 0.06 6.15
C ARG A 13 -0.98 -0.87 5.12
N LEU A 14 -0.60 -0.34 3.97
CA LEU A 14 0.07 -1.12 2.93
C LEU A 14 1.36 -1.74 3.49
N ARG A 15 2.16 -0.95 4.19
CA ARG A 15 3.39 -1.45 4.79
C ARG A 15 3.12 -2.53 5.82
N GLN A 16 2.09 -2.34 6.66
CA GLN A 16 1.72 -3.34 7.66
C GLN A 16 1.40 -4.67 7.00
N LEU A 17 0.56 -4.66 5.97
CA LEU A 17 0.20 -5.89 5.26
C LEU A 17 1.39 -6.52 4.56
N ARG A 18 2.26 -5.69 3.99
CA ARG A 18 3.47 -6.16 3.35
C ARG A 18 4.40 -6.85 4.35
N ASP A 19 4.59 -6.23 5.51
CA ASP A 19 5.43 -6.79 6.56
C ASP A 19 4.86 -8.12 7.07
N GLU A 20 3.54 -8.21 7.21
CA GLU A 20 2.88 -9.45 7.64
C GLU A 20 3.10 -10.60 6.66
N ARG A 21 3.26 -10.28 5.37
CA ARG A 21 3.55 -11.28 4.34
C ARG A 21 5.03 -11.60 4.24
N GLY A 22 5.88 -10.85 4.94
CA GLY A 22 7.32 -11.03 4.84
C GLY A 22 7.91 -10.54 3.52
N TYR A 23 7.22 -9.66 2.81
CA TYR A 23 7.70 -9.13 1.52
C TYR A 23 8.52 -7.88 1.72
N SER A 24 9.61 -7.75 0.95
CA SER A 24 10.28 -6.46 0.77
C SER A 24 9.42 -5.56 -0.13
N GLN A 25 9.73 -4.28 -0.18
CA GLN A 25 9.06 -3.38 -1.13
C GLN A 25 9.26 -3.86 -2.57
N GLU A 26 10.47 -4.33 -2.88
CA GLU A 26 10.78 -4.86 -4.20
C GLU A 26 9.96 -6.10 -4.52
N ALA A 27 9.83 -7.02 -3.57
CA ALA A 27 9.06 -8.24 -3.76
C ALA A 27 7.57 -7.94 -3.99
N LEU A 28 7.02 -7.01 -3.21
CA LEU A 28 5.63 -6.60 -3.40
C LEU A 28 5.44 -5.94 -4.77
N ALA A 29 6.34 -5.05 -5.14
CA ALA A 29 6.27 -4.36 -6.42
C ALA A 29 6.30 -5.36 -7.58
N GLU A 30 7.18 -6.33 -7.52
CA GLU A 30 7.29 -7.37 -8.55
C GLU A 30 5.98 -8.15 -8.66
N ARG A 31 5.42 -8.57 -7.53
CA ARG A 31 4.16 -9.32 -7.52
C ARG A 31 2.99 -8.48 -8.04
N ALA A 32 3.02 -7.19 -7.80
CA ALA A 32 1.95 -6.29 -8.23
C ALA A 32 2.15 -5.76 -9.65
N GLY A 33 3.31 -6.00 -10.26
CA GLY A 33 3.62 -5.43 -11.56
C GLY A 33 3.87 -3.94 -11.50
N LEU A 34 4.44 -3.46 -10.40
CA LEU A 34 4.72 -2.05 -10.17
C LEU A 34 6.22 -1.86 -9.91
N HIS A 35 6.68 -0.62 -9.96
CA HIS A 35 8.06 -0.29 -9.65
C HIS A 35 8.24 -0.15 -8.14
N ARG A 36 9.38 -0.62 -7.61
CA ARG A 36 9.62 -0.55 -6.15
C ARG A 36 9.62 0.88 -5.62
N ASN A 37 10.10 1.84 -6.42
CA ASN A 37 10.09 3.25 -6.01
C ASN A 37 8.67 3.77 -5.85
N TYR A 38 7.74 3.27 -6.66
CA TYR A 38 6.34 3.61 -6.53
C TYR A 38 5.77 3.06 -5.22
N VAL A 39 6.04 1.79 -4.92
CA VAL A 39 5.59 1.17 -3.66
C VAL A 39 6.14 1.95 -2.47
N GLY A 40 7.44 2.27 -2.49
CA GLY A 40 8.07 3.06 -1.43
C GLY A 40 7.42 4.43 -1.26
N GLY A 41 7.14 5.11 -2.37
CA GLY A 41 6.46 6.41 -2.34
C GLY A 41 5.06 6.32 -1.77
N VAL A 42 4.33 5.27 -2.12
CA VAL A 42 2.98 5.04 -1.55
C VAL A 42 3.08 4.83 -0.04
N GLU A 43 4.02 4.01 0.41
CA GLU A 43 4.16 3.74 1.85
C GLU A 43 4.54 4.98 2.65
N ARG A 44 5.29 5.91 2.04
CA ARG A 44 5.65 7.17 2.69
C ARG A 44 4.55 8.22 2.62
N GLY A 45 3.43 7.93 1.96
CA GLY A 45 2.34 8.89 1.82
C GLY A 45 2.61 9.97 0.80
N GLU A 46 3.51 9.72 -0.15
CA GLU A 46 3.90 10.71 -1.16
C GLU A 46 3.12 10.60 -2.46
N ARG A 47 2.42 9.49 -2.65
CA ARG A 47 1.71 9.21 -3.89
C ARG A 47 0.22 9.11 -3.68
N ASN A 48 -0.54 9.66 -4.62
CA ASN A 48 -1.98 9.44 -4.68
C ASN A 48 -2.20 8.20 -5.54
N VAL A 49 -2.60 7.10 -4.91
CA VAL A 49 -2.61 5.78 -5.54
C VAL A 49 -3.77 5.65 -6.50
N ALA A 50 -3.49 5.28 -7.74
CA ALA A 50 -4.53 5.02 -8.73
C ALA A 50 -5.35 3.80 -8.33
N LEU A 51 -6.65 3.83 -8.66
CA LEU A 51 -7.57 2.75 -8.32
C LEU A 51 -7.07 1.39 -8.81
N GLU A 52 -6.57 1.33 -10.05
CA GLU A 52 -6.06 0.09 -10.61
C GLU A 52 -4.87 -0.45 -9.82
N ASN A 53 -4.03 0.44 -9.32
CA ASN A 53 -2.86 0.03 -8.55
C ASN A 53 -3.26 -0.46 -7.16
N ILE A 54 -4.32 0.09 -6.58
CA ILE A 54 -4.88 -0.41 -5.32
C ILE A 54 -5.29 -1.87 -5.49
N VAL A 55 -5.97 -2.19 -6.57
CA VAL A 55 -6.40 -3.56 -6.85
C VAL A 55 -5.19 -4.48 -7.07
N LYS A 56 -4.18 -3.99 -7.81
CA LYS A 56 -2.95 -4.77 -8.03
C LYS A 56 -2.23 -5.09 -6.72
N LEU A 57 -2.13 -4.10 -5.85
CA LEU A 57 -1.48 -4.27 -4.54
C LEU A 57 -2.26 -5.26 -3.68
N ALA A 58 -3.58 -5.14 -3.64
CA ALA A 58 -4.42 -6.06 -2.87
C ALA A 58 -4.24 -7.50 -3.35
N LYS A 59 -4.26 -7.71 -4.65
CA LYS A 59 -4.05 -9.05 -5.22
C LYS A 59 -2.68 -9.61 -4.85
N ALA A 60 -1.64 -8.78 -4.96
CA ALA A 60 -0.29 -9.19 -4.65
C ALA A 60 -0.15 -9.60 -3.17
N LEU A 61 -0.94 -8.97 -2.30
CA LEU A 61 -0.95 -9.26 -0.87
C LEU A 61 -1.94 -10.37 -0.49
N SER A 62 -2.74 -10.83 -1.44
CA SER A 62 -3.82 -11.81 -1.21
C SER A 62 -4.84 -11.30 -0.18
N VAL A 63 -5.17 -10.02 -0.28
CA VAL A 63 -6.20 -9.39 0.56
C VAL A 63 -7.24 -8.74 -0.34
N LYS A 64 -8.37 -8.36 0.25
CA LYS A 64 -9.38 -7.59 -0.47
C LYS A 64 -8.95 -6.13 -0.54
N PRO A 65 -9.30 -5.40 -1.61
CA PRO A 65 -8.96 -3.96 -1.67
C PRO A 65 -9.43 -3.20 -0.43
N GLY A 66 -10.60 -3.54 0.12
CA GLY A 66 -11.11 -2.90 1.33
C GLY A 66 -10.20 -3.07 2.54
N ASP A 67 -9.40 -4.13 2.58
CA ASP A 67 -8.47 -4.34 3.71
C ASP A 67 -7.38 -3.27 3.76
N LEU A 68 -7.16 -2.56 2.67
CA LEU A 68 -6.19 -1.46 2.61
C LEU A 68 -6.75 -0.16 3.20
N PHE A 69 -8.04 -0.12 3.51
CA PHE A 69 -8.74 1.09 3.96
C PHE A 69 -9.24 1.01 5.40
N VAL A 70 -8.65 0.16 6.22
CA VAL A 70 -9.02 0.13 7.65
C VAL A 70 -8.55 1.43 8.31
N ASP A 71 -9.23 1.83 9.40
CA ASP A 71 -8.89 3.03 10.18
C ASP A 71 -9.07 4.35 9.42
N PHE A 72 -10.00 4.37 8.48
CA PHE A 72 -10.33 5.57 7.71
C PHE A 72 -11.66 6.19 8.14
N SER A 73 -12.07 5.90 9.33
CA SER A 73 -13.31 6.48 9.88
C SER A 73 -13.16 7.97 10.19
#